data_b51c3aeaf4253916dab45f55d4165270
#
_entry.id   b51c3aeaf4253916dab45f55d4165270
#
_cell.length_a   1.000
_cell.length_b   1.000
_cell.length_c   1.000
_cell.angle_alpha   90.00
_cell.angle_beta   90.00
_cell.angle_gamma   90.00
#
_symmetry.space_group_name_H-M   'P 1'
#
loop_
_entity.id
_entity.type
_entity.pdbx_description
1 polymer ?
#
loop_
_entity_poly.entity_id
_entity_poly.type
_entity_poly.pdbx_seq_one_letter_code
_entity_poly.pdbx_strand_id
1 'polypeptide(L)'
;MKKVGGFRGEFNGSQDYDLLLRMTEMTDKIGHVPEILYHWRDLPSSTAANPESKPYAQTAGLNAIQEHLDRVYGKGAATANETENLFVYDVRYHMNEEPKVPLLFQLKIMQIC
;
A
#
# COMPACT_ATOMS: atom_id res chain seq x y z
N MET A 1 17.51 9.28 4.80
CA MET A 1 17.85 8.78 3.44
C MET A 1 19.04 7.82 3.43
N LYS A 2 20.19 8.11 4.05
CA LYS A 2 21.37 7.20 3.99
C LYS A 2 21.12 5.76 4.49
N LYS A 3 20.20 5.54 5.42
CA LYS A 3 19.87 4.18 5.95
C LYS A 3 18.87 3.40 5.09
N VAL A 4 17.98 4.10 4.39
CA VAL A 4 16.93 3.51 3.56
C VAL A 4 17.40 3.25 2.14
N GLY A 5 18.48 3.90 1.71
CA GLY A 5 18.91 3.99 0.33
C GLY A 5 18.17 5.10 -0.43
N GLY A 6 18.46 5.24 -1.70
CA GLY A 6 17.83 6.22 -2.59
C GLY A 6 16.67 5.61 -3.38
N PHE A 7 16.33 6.24 -4.49
CA PHE A 7 15.45 5.68 -5.50
C PHE A 7 16.08 4.44 -6.15
N ARG A 8 15.28 3.45 -6.41
CA ARG A 8 15.69 2.22 -7.07
C ARG A 8 15.17 2.20 -8.51
N GLY A 9 16.05 1.99 -9.49
CA GLY A 9 15.74 2.05 -10.92
C GLY A 9 14.74 0.97 -11.38
N GLU A 10 14.73 -0.18 -10.71
CA GLU A 10 13.78 -1.27 -10.97
C GLU A 10 12.32 -0.89 -10.68
N PHE A 11 12.10 0.17 -9.90
CA PHE A 11 10.77 0.70 -9.59
C PHE A 11 10.42 1.97 -10.36
N ASN A 12 11.06 2.22 -11.48
CA ASN A 12 10.73 3.37 -12.34
C ASN A 12 9.22 3.44 -12.60
N GLY A 13 8.66 4.66 -12.46
CA GLY A 13 7.21 4.91 -12.56
C GLY A 13 6.47 4.79 -11.22
N SER A 14 7.03 4.09 -10.22
CA SER A 14 6.53 3.99 -8.84
C SER A 14 7.66 4.08 -7.81
N GLN A 15 8.78 4.72 -8.18
CA GLN A 15 9.99 4.84 -7.36
C GLN A 15 9.79 5.65 -6.07
N ASP A 16 8.90 6.62 -6.09
CA ASP A 16 8.48 7.41 -4.93
C ASP A 16 7.67 6.56 -3.95
N TYR A 17 6.76 5.75 -4.48
CA TYR A 17 5.96 4.82 -3.70
C TYR A 17 6.83 3.78 -2.99
N ASP A 18 7.75 3.12 -3.70
CA ASP A 18 8.74 2.22 -3.13
C ASP A 18 9.57 2.88 -2.02
N LEU A 19 10.05 4.11 -2.26
CA LEU A 19 10.83 4.84 -1.28
C LEU A 19 10.01 5.14 -0.01
N LEU A 20 8.75 5.58 -0.16
CA LEU A 20 7.87 5.88 0.96
C LEU A 20 7.60 4.62 1.80
N LEU A 21 7.32 3.47 1.19
CA LEU A 21 7.14 2.21 1.90
C LEU A 21 8.38 1.87 2.75
N ARG A 22 9.58 1.94 2.17
CA ARG A 22 10.83 1.68 2.90
C ARG A 22 11.14 2.70 4.00
N MET A 23 10.70 3.94 3.83
CA MET A 23 10.85 4.96 4.88
C MET A 23 9.91 4.72 6.05
N THR A 24 8.65 4.39 5.79
CA THR A 24 7.65 4.12 6.83
C THR A 24 7.93 2.84 7.62
N GLU A 25 8.66 1.88 7.05
CA GLU A 25 9.18 0.72 7.80
C GLU A 25 10.21 1.10 8.87
N MET A 26 10.84 2.25 8.76
CA MET A 26 11.95 2.69 9.62
C MET A 26 11.52 3.70 10.68
N THR A 27 10.32 4.25 10.62
CA THR A 27 9.88 5.31 11.54
C THR A 27 8.36 5.46 11.61
N ASP A 28 7.86 5.64 12.82
CA ASP A 28 6.47 6.02 13.10
C ASP A 28 6.29 7.55 13.19
N LYS A 29 7.39 8.30 13.11
CA LYS A 29 7.39 9.77 13.22
C LYS A 29 7.11 10.39 11.86
N ILE A 30 5.83 10.42 11.49
CA ILE A 30 5.34 11.01 10.24
C ILE A 30 4.64 12.32 10.57
N GLY A 31 5.15 13.45 10.01
CA GLY A 31 4.51 14.76 10.12
C GLY A 31 3.69 15.06 8.88
N HIS A 32 2.55 15.72 9.08
CA HIS A 32 1.73 16.24 8.00
C HIS A 32 1.87 17.76 7.92
N VAL A 33 2.14 18.28 6.72
CA VAL A 33 2.16 19.72 6.45
C VAL A 33 0.88 20.04 5.65
N PRO A 34 -0.11 20.76 6.24
CA PRO A 34 -1.40 21.01 5.62
C PRO A 34 -1.35 22.22 4.66
N GLU A 35 -0.33 22.28 3.83
CA GLU A 35 -0.12 23.36 2.85
C GLU A 35 0.22 22.79 1.49
N ILE A 36 -0.13 23.52 0.42
CA ILE A 36 0.21 23.15 -0.96
C ILE A 36 1.64 23.62 -1.24
N LEU A 37 2.61 22.73 -1.05
CA LEU A 37 4.04 23.03 -1.23
C LEU A 37 4.61 22.46 -2.54
N TYR A 38 3.85 21.65 -3.27
CA TYR A 38 4.31 21.00 -4.48
C TYR A 38 3.27 21.08 -5.57
N HIS A 39 3.68 21.44 -6.78
CA HIS A 39 2.86 21.45 -7.98
C HIS A 39 3.37 20.38 -8.95
N TRP A 40 2.56 19.38 -9.22
CA TRP A 40 2.86 18.37 -10.22
C TRP A 40 2.65 18.98 -11.62
N ARG A 41 3.68 18.88 -12.47
CA ARG A 41 3.55 19.32 -13.87
C ARG A 41 2.69 18.30 -14.63
N ASP A 42 1.59 18.76 -15.15
CA ASP A 42 0.75 17.97 -16.04
C ASP A 42 1.35 17.98 -17.46
N LEU A 43 1.67 16.79 -17.96
CA LEU A 43 2.15 16.55 -19.31
C LEU A 43 1.25 15.48 -19.95
N PRO A 44 0.98 15.56 -21.30
CA PRO A 44 0.17 14.54 -21.98
C PRO A 44 0.72 13.10 -21.83
N SER A 45 2.03 12.94 -21.61
CA SER A 45 2.71 11.67 -21.36
C SER A 45 2.80 11.30 -19.87
N SER A 46 2.19 12.09 -18.99
CA SER A 46 2.19 11.83 -17.54
C SER A 46 1.18 10.72 -17.19
N THR A 47 1.53 9.88 -16.22
CA THR A 47 0.59 8.88 -15.66
C THR A 47 -0.59 9.54 -14.95
N ALA A 48 -0.47 10.79 -14.51
CA ALA A 48 -1.57 11.56 -13.93
C ALA A 48 -2.62 11.94 -14.99
N ALA A 49 -2.16 12.29 -16.23
CA ALA A 49 -3.05 12.63 -17.34
C ALA A 49 -3.55 11.38 -18.09
N ASN A 50 -2.69 10.36 -18.21
CA ASN A 50 -3.00 9.10 -18.87
C ASN A 50 -2.37 7.91 -18.11
N PRO A 51 -3.13 7.28 -17.20
CA PRO A 51 -2.66 6.12 -16.43
C PRO A 51 -2.16 4.95 -17.28
N GLU A 52 -2.73 4.76 -18.47
CA GLU A 52 -2.34 3.68 -19.39
C GLU A 52 -1.03 3.94 -20.13
N SER A 53 -0.51 5.17 -20.07
CA SER A 53 0.72 5.55 -20.82
C SER A 53 1.97 4.81 -20.32
N LYS A 54 1.94 4.25 -19.10
CA LYS A 54 3.09 3.61 -18.46
C LYS A 54 2.69 2.31 -17.75
N PRO A 55 2.39 1.23 -18.49
CA PRO A 55 1.99 -0.06 -17.91
C PRO A 55 3.05 -0.61 -16.93
N TYR A 56 4.34 -0.32 -17.16
CA TYR A 56 5.42 -0.73 -16.26
C TYR A 56 5.32 -0.12 -14.86
N ALA A 57 4.69 1.05 -14.72
CA ALA A 57 4.50 1.70 -13.42
C ALA A 57 3.52 0.92 -12.53
N GLN A 58 2.50 0.32 -13.12
CA GLN A 58 1.54 -0.57 -12.44
C GLN A 58 2.28 -1.77 -11.84
N THR A 59 3.07 -2.47 -12.64
CA THR A 59 3.86 -3.62 -12.20
C THR A 59 4.91 -3.22 -11.16
N ALA A 60 5.57 -2.08 -11.34
CA ALA A 60 6.53 -1.56 -10.36
C ALA A 60 5.85 -1.27 -9.01
N GLY A 61 4.65 -0.70 -9.01
CA GLY A 61 3.86 -0.48 -7.79
C GLY A 61 3.48 -1.79 -7.10
N LEU A 62 3.03 -2.79 -7.86
CA LEU A 62 2.72 -4.12 -7.33
C LEU A 62 3.95 -4.76 -6.65
N ASN A 63 5.09 -4.72 -7.34
CA ASN A 63 6.34 -5.27 -6.81
C ASN A 63 6.80 -4.53 -5.55
N ALA A 64 6.63 -3.21 -5.50
CA ALA A 64 6.96 -2.42 -4.32
C ALA A 64 6.12 -2.83 -3.09
N ILE A 65 4.82 -3.07 -3.28
CA ILE A 65 3.94 -3.58 -2.23
C ILE A 65 4.38 -4.97 -1.81
N GLN A 66 4.58 -5.90 -2.76
CA GLN A 66 4.97 -7.27 -2.43
C GLN A 66 6.28 -7.32 -1.65
N GLU A 67 7.30 -6.57 -2.07
CA GLU A 67 8.56 -6.51 -1.32
C GLU A 67 8.39 -5.89 0.07
N HIS A 68 7.52 -4.88 0.21
CA HIS A 68 7.18 -4.31 1.51
C HIS A 68 6.55 -5.37 2.43
N LEU A 69 5.56 -6.11 1.93
CA LEU A 69 4.90 -7.17 2.68
C LEU A 69 5.89 -8.26 3.10
N ASP A 70 6.77 -8.65 2.20
CA ASP A 70 7.81 -9.66 2.47
C ASP A 70 8.81 -9.20 3.53
N ARG A 71 9.15 -7.91 3.58
CA ARG A 71 10.04 -7.35 4.60
C ARG A 71 9.37 -7.24 5.97
N VAL A 72 8.10 -6.83 6.01
CA VAL A 72 7.37 -6.54 7.27
C VAL A 72 6.80 -7.81 7.89
N TYR A 73 6.21 -8.69 7.09
CA TYR A 73 5.46 -9.86 7.58
C TYR A 73 6.17 -11.19 7.30
N GLY A 74 7.22 -11.17 6.49
CA GLY A 74 7.91 -12.38 6.03
C GLY A 74 7.36 -12.90 4.71
N LYS A 75 8.24 -13.58 3.97
CA LYS A 75 7.90 -14.13 2.65
C LYS A 75 6.75 -15.11 2.74
N GLY A 76 5.75 -14.91 1.91
CA GLY A 76 4.56 -15.76 1.82
C GLY A 76 3.49 -15.48 2.89
N ALA A 77 3.69 -14.50 3.78
CA ALA A 77 2.67 -14.11 4.76
C ALA A 77 1.53 -13.29 4.13
N ALA A 78 1.78 -12.62 3.03
CA ALA A 78 0.79 -11.88 2.28
C ALA A 78 1.12 -11.86 0.79
N THR A 79 0.09 -11.70 -0.04
CA THR A 79 0.22 -11.59 -1.50
C THR A 79 -0.49 -10.34 -1.99
N ALA A 80 0.19 -9.54 -2.79
CA ALA A 80 -0.39 -8.42 -3.50
C ALA A 80 -0.83 -8.84 -4.91
N ASN A 81 -1.99 -8.40 -5.35
CA ASN A 81 -2.56 -8.71 -6.65
C ASN A 81 -3.04 -7.42 -7.33
N GLU A 82 -2.98 -7.40 -8.65
CA GLU A 82 -3.61 -6.34 -9.44
C GLU A 82 -5.13 -6.46 -9.38
N THR A 83 -5.80 -5.33 -9.52
CA THR A 83 -7.26 -5.26 -9.66
C THR A 83 -7.62 -4.75 -11.06
N GLU A 84 -8.91 -4.70 -11.37
CA GLU A 84 -9.41 -4.10 -12.62
C GLU A 84 -9.11 -2.60 -12.74
N ASN A 85 -8.86 -1.94 -11.60
CA ASN A 85 -8.54 -0.52 -11.56
C ASN A 85 -7.03 -0.30 -11.52
N LEU A 86 -6.52 0.57 -12.39
CA LEU A 86 -5.09 0.91 -12.43
C LEU A 86 -4.62 1.53 -11.11
N PHE A 87 -3.47 1.11 -10.65
CA PHE A 87 -2.83 1.54 -9.40
C PHE A 87 -3.63 1.25 -8.13
N VAL A 88 -4.62 0.36 -8.21
CA VAL A 88 -5.33 -0.21 -7.07
C VAL A 88 -4.93 -1.67 -6.95
N TYR A 89 -4.49 -2.07 -5.77
CA TYR A 89 -3.98 -3.41 -5.51
C TYR A 89 -4.78 -4.07 -4.38
N ASP A 90 -5.04 -5.37 -4.53
CA ASP A 90 -5.64 -6.21 -3.49
C ASP A 90 -4.54 -6.91 -2.70
N VAL A 91 -4.54 -6.77 -1.39
CA VAL A 91 -3.57 -7.43 -0.50
C VAL A 91 -4.28 -8.49 0.33
N ARG A 92 -3.84 -9.73 0.18
CA ARG A 92 -4.36 -10.89 0.93
C ARG A 92 -3.32 -11.40 1.91
N TYR A 93 -3.68 -11.38 3.18
CA TYR A 93 -2.87 -11.96 4.24
C TYR A 93 -3.21 -13.45 4.41
N HIS A 94 -2.18 -14.28 4.50
CA HIS A 94 -2.31 -15.70 4.73
C HIS A 94 -2.21 -15.98 6.24
N MET A 95 -3.31 -16.41 6.83
CA MET A 95 -3.33 -16.79 8.24
C MET A 95 -2.96 -18.25 8.37
N ASN A 96 -2.01 -18.57 9.26
CA ASN A 96 -1.63 -19.95 9.56
C ASN A 96 -2.67 -20.68 10.41
N GLU A 97 -3.50 -19.92 11.14
CA GLU A 97 -4.57 -20.43 11.97
C GLU A 97 -5.82 -19.55 11.83
N GLU A 98 -6.99 -20.18 11.77
CA GLU A 98 -8.24 -19.45 11.77
C GLU A 98 -8.56 -18.96 13.20
N PRO A 99 -8.59 -17.64 13.44
CA PRO A 99 -8.93 -17.13 14.76
C PRO A 99 -10.40 -17.45 15.11
N LYS A 100 -10.64 -17.96 16.30
CA LYS A 100 -12.00 -18.11 16.82
C LYS A 100 -12.49 -16.74 17.29
N VAL A 101 -13.48 -16.18 16.60
CA VAL A 101 -14.13 -14.92 16.98
C VAL A 101 -15.42 -15.24 17.71
N PRO A 102 -15.50 -15.04 19.05
CA PRO A 102 -16.76 -15.22 19.79
C PRO A 102 -17.70 -14.05 19.47
N LEU A 103 -18.93 -14.37 19.06
CA LEU A 103 -20.01 -13.40 18.92
C LEU A 103 -20.86 -13.43 20.20
N LEU A 104 -20.86 -12.34 20.97
CA LEU A 104 -21.69 -12.17 22.16
C LEU A 104 -22.92 -11.35 21.80
N PHE A 105 -24.10 -11.97 21.89
CA PHE A 105 -25.39 -11.31 21.77
C PHE A 105 -26.00 -11.06 23.14
N GLN A 106 -26.24 -9.82 23.51
CA GLN A 106 -26.98 -9.47 24.69
C GLN A 106 -28.46 -9.32 24.34
N LEU A 107 -29.28 -10.30 24.72
CA LEU A 107 -30.75 -10.22 24.61
C LEU A 107 -31.28 -9.47 25.82
N LYS A 108 -31.84 -8.29 25.61
CA LYS A 108 -32.64 -7.59 26.63
C LYS A 108 -34.09 -8.11 26.57
N ILE A 109 -34.44 -9.01 27.45
CA ILE A 109 -35.85 -9.43 27.61
C ILE A 109 -36.56 -8.27 28.29
N MET A 110 -37.38 -7.55 27.54
CA MET A 110 -38.35 -6.62 28.14
C MET A 110 -39.46 -7.49 28.78
N GLN A 111 -39.48 -7.53 30.11
CA GLN A 111 -40.65 -8.00 30.82
C GLN A 111 -41.76 -6.98 30.55
N ILE A 112 -42.78 -7.42 29.83
CA ILE A 112 -44.04 -6.70 29.70
C ILE A 112 -44.83 -7.09 30.97
N CYS A 113 -45.00 -6.12 31.86
CA CYS A 113 -45.94 -6.21 32.97
C CYS A 113 -47.37 -5.99 32.45
#